data_83b80d587211fef8e6b324cc13ce0cc9
#
_entry.id   83b80d587211fef8e6b324cc13ce0cc9
#
_cell.length_a   1.000
_cell.length_b   1.000
_cell.length_c   1.000
_cell.angle_alpha   90.00
_cell.angle_beta   90.00
_cell.angle_gamma   90.00
#
_symmetry.space_group_name_H-M   'P 1'
#
loop_
_entity.id
_entity.type
_entity.pdbx_description
1 polymer ?
#
loop_
_entity_poly.entity_id
_entity_poly.type
_entity_poly.pdbx_seq_one_letter_code
_entity_poly.pdbx_strand_id
1 'polypeptide(L)'
;VDAAQESFKDRDNVFFIQADVFNPPIKRNYFDFGYSIGVLHHTPDPEFAFGILASLLNNKGQIGLSLYEIALFERPNRNSLKQCTIELLWAINLWRVEFFRLFTTRLPRKVMIIYCLYFVPFLHYLNKIPFLRYLRYFAPSTCYRDMSVDWSMCDTFDTYATEIAHMYRHKDIFFWFMKANIQKIIVHNSIPGWVSLTGFISCSEEINYEKYIVDSPKLKSIN
;
A
#
# COMPACT_ATOMS: atom_id res chain seq x y z
N VAL A 1 -11.15 -13.67 -8.91
CA VAL A 1 -12.17 -13.16 -9.85
C VAL A 1 -13.55 -13.59 -9.41
N ASP A 2 -13.80 -14.88 -9.17
CA ASP A 2 -15.14 -15.41 -8.87
C ASP A 2 -15.84 -14.75 -7.68
N ALA A 3 -15.13 -14.58 -6.55
CA ALA A 3 -15.68 -13.90 -5.37
C ALA A 3 -16.01 -12.42 -5.64
N ALA A 4 -15.16 -11.72 -6.41
CA ALA A 4 -15.43 -10.34 -6.80
C ALA A 4 -16.63 -10.26 -7.76
N GLN A 5 -16.71 -11.15 -8.72
CA GLN A 5 -17.83 -11.23 -9.65
C GLN A 5 -19.15 -11.49 -8.92
N GLU A 6 -19.16 -12.40 -7.95
CA GLU A 6 -20.36 -12.67 -7.13
C GLU A 6 -20.76 -11.44 -6.29
N SER A 7 -19.78 -10.71 -5.73
CA SER A 7 -20.05 -9.52 -4.93
C SER A 7 -20.64 -8.35 -5.73
N PHE A 8 -20.43 -8.31 -7.03
CA PHE A 8 -20.88 -7.23 -7.94
C PHE A 8 -21.80 -7.73 -9.06
N LYS A 9 -22.42 -8.90 -8.88
CA LYS A 9 -23.27 -9.53 -9.92
C LYS A 9 -24.45 -8.66 -10.40
N ASP A 10 -24.93 -7.75 -9.53
CA ASP A 10 -26.03 -6.84 -9.83
C ASP A 10 -25.56 -5.51 -10.48
N ARG A 11 -24.30 -5.45 -10.94
CA ARG A 11 -23.70 -4.27 -11.56
C ARG A 11 -23.36 -4.53 -13.02
N ASP A 12 -24.12 -4.00 -13.95
CA ASP A 12 -23.90 -4.18 -15.39
C ASP A 12 -22.68 -3.42 -15.95
N ASN A 13 -22.17 -2.47 -15.19
CA ASN A 13 -21.04 -1.61 -15.56
C ASN A 13 -19.69 -2.02 -14.92
N VAL A 14 -19.62 -3.23 -14.33
CA VAL A 14 -18.39 -3.76 -13.71
C VAL A 14 -17.94 -5.00 -14.44
N PHE A 15 -16.70 -5.02 -14.90
CA PHE A 15 -16.08 -6.13 -15.61
C PHE A 15 -14.87 -6.64 -14.86
N PHE A 16 -14.74 -7.96 -14.71
CA PHE A 16 -13.63 -8.62 -14.03
C PHE A 16 -12.77 -9.33 -15.04
N ILE A 17 -11.46 -9.04 -15.01
CA ILE A 17 -10.46 -9.65 -15.87
C ILE A 17 -9.41 -10.31 -15.00
N GLN A 18 -9.18 -11.60 -15.18
CA GLN A 18 -8.05 -12.30 -14.60
C GLN A 18 -6.90 -12.25 -15.58
N ALA A 19 -5.83 -11.55 -15.20
CA ALA A 19 -4.68 -11.35 -16.08
C ALA A 19 -3.39 -11.14 -15.28
N ASP A 20 -2.26 -11.29 -15.96
CA ASP A 20 -0.96 -10.86 -15.46
C ASP A 20 -0.87 -9.33 -15.54
N VAL A 21 -0.48 -8.68 -14.42
CA VAL A 21 -0.31 -7.24 -14.35
C VAL A 21 0.78 -6.72 -15.29
N PHE A 22 1.75 -7.56 -15.62
CA PHE A 22 2.84 -7.23 -16.55
C PHE A 22 2.46 -7.33 -18.03
N ASN A 23 1.40 -8.06 -18.32
CA ASN A 23 0.87 -8.21 -19.70
C ASN A 23 -0.65 -8.32 -19.71
N PRO A 24 -1.39 -7.30 -19.24
CA PRO A 24 -2.85 -7.35 -19.21
C PRO A 24 -3.41 -7.29 -20.64
N PRO A 25 -4.44 -8.09 -20.99
CA PRO A 25 -5.10 -8.08 -22.29
C PRO A 25 -6.05 -6.88 -22.41
N ILE A 26 -5.51 -5.69 -22.18
CA ILE A 26 -6.26 -4.44 -22.08
C ILE A 26 -5.66 -3.42 -23.05
N LYS A 27 -6.52 -2.66 -23.72
CA LYS A 27 -6.12 -1.64 -24.70
C LYS A 27 -5.36 -0.51 -24.01
N ARG A 28 -4.20 -0.15 -24.56
CA ARG A 28 -3.41 1.01 -24.13
C ARG A 28 -4.07 2.33 -24.54
N ASN A 29 -3.74 3.41 -23.83
CA ASN A 29 -4.24 4.77 -24.10
C ASN A 29 -5.77 4.85 -24.16
N TYR A 30 -6.46 4.14 -23.28
CA TYR A 30 -7.91 4.00 -23.37
C TYR A 30 -8.65 4.55 -22.14
N PHE A 31 -8.17 4.32 -20.93
CA PHE A 31 -8.89 4.65 -19.70
C PHE A 31 -8.66 6.10 -19.27
N ASP A 32 -9.69 6.71 -18.70
CA ASP A 32 -9.62 8.05 -18.10
C ASP A 32 -9.05 8.03 -16.70
N PHE A 33 -9.20 6.90 -15.99
CA PHE A 33 -8.73 6.75 -14.62
C PHE A 33 -8.24 5.34 -14.35
N GLY A 34 -7.12 5.23 -13.65
CA GLY A 34 -6.57 3.99 -13.14
C GLY A 34 -6.07 4.15 -11.71
N TYR A 35 -6.18 3.11 -10.92
CA TYR A 35 -5.61 3.12 -9.57
C TYR A 35 -5.13 1.74 -9.13
N SER A 36 -4.15 1.74 -8.24
CA SER A 36 -3.69 0.56 -7.53
C SER A 36 -3.46 0.90 -6.06
N ILE A 37 -4.17 0.22 -5.18
CA ILE A 37 -4.11 0.44 -3.73
C ILE A 37 -3.75 -0.88 -3.07
N GLY A 38 -2.57 -0.95 -2.43
CA GLY A 38 -2.16 -2.13 -1.67
C GLY A 38 -1.80 -3.35 -2.53
N VAL A 39 -1.48 -3.19 -3.83
CA VAL A 39 -1.28 -4.33 -4.74
C VAL A 39 0.12 -4.37 -5.33
N LEU A 40 0.58 -3.31 -5.99
CA LEU A 40 1.80 -3.38 -6.80
C LEU A 40 3.07 -3.69 -5.99
N HIS A 41 3.11 -3.32 -4.72
CA HIS A 41 4.26 -3.63 -3.85
C HIS A 41 4.41 -5.14 -3.53
N HIS A 42 3.43 -5.96 -3.91
CA HIS A 42 3.52 -7.42 -3.87
C HIS A 42 3.94 -8.05 -5.20
N THR A 43 4.27 -7.26 -6.20
CA THR A 43 4.79 -7.76 -7.48
C THR A 43 6.32 -7.85 -7.47
N PRO A 44 6.94 -8.68 -8.32
CA PRO A 44 8.38 -8.75 -8.46
C PRO A 44 9.05 -7.44 -8.90
N ASP A 45 8.36 -6.65 -9.73
CA ASP A 45 8.82 -5.34 -10.22
C ASP A 45 7.67 -4.32 -10.18
N PRO A 46 7.46 -3.65 -9.04
CA PRO A 46 6.39 -2.67 -8.86
C PRO A 46 6.50 -1.43 -9.75
N GLU A 47 7.72 -0.97 -10.06
CA GLU A 47 7.94 0.17 -10.94
C GLU A 47 7.49 -0.16 -12.37
N PHE A 48 7.88 -1.32 -12.89
CA PHE A 48 7.45 -1.77 -14.21
C PHE A 48 5.94 -1.98 -14.27
N ALA A 49 5.34 -2.62 -13.25
CA ALA A 49 3.89 -2.79 -13.14
C ALA A 49 3.14 -1.45 -13.13
N PHE A 50 3.68 -0.44 -12.44
CA PHE A 50 3.15 0.92 -12.48
C PHE A 50 3.24 1.53 -13.87
N GLY A 51 4.36 1.35 -14.58
CA GLY A 51 4.53 1.80 -15.96
C GLY A 51 3.50 1.19 -16.91
N ILE A 52 3.20 -0.11 -16.73
CA ILE A 52 2.12 -0.77 -17.49
C ILE A 52 0.77 -0.13 -17.18
N LEU A 53 0.42 0.04 -15.89
CA LEU A 53 -0.83 0.69 -15.48
C LEU A 53 -0.97 2.11 -16.08
N ALA A 54 0.10 2.90 -16.04
CA ALA A 54 0.14 4.24 -16.62
C ALA A 54 -0.08 4.20 -18.15
N SER A 55 0.46 3.20 -18.86
CA SER A 55 0.31 3.06 -20.30
C SER A 55 -1.12 2.72 -20.78
N LEU A 56 -1.98 2.28 -19.87
CA LEU A 56 -3.39 2.01 -20.17
C LEU A 56 -4.24 3.30 -20.21
N LEU A 57 -3.75 4.36 -19.60
CA LEU A 57 -4.48 5.63 -19.50
C LEU A 57 -4.34 6.44 -20.78
N ASN A 58 -5.40 7.18 -21.12
CA ASN A 58 -5.39 8.13 -22.23
C ASN A 58 -4.59 9.41 -21.87
N ASN A 59 -4.39 10.29 -22.84
CA ASN A 59 -3.58 11.51 -22.72
C ASN A 59 -4.11 12.56 -21.71
N LYS A 60 -5.29 12.34 -21.14
CA LYS A 60 -5.89 13.16 -20.08
C LYS A 60 -6.20 12.34 -18.84
N GLY A 61 -5.73 11.10 -18.82
CA GLY A 61 -6.02 10.15 -17.77
C GLY A 61 -5.40 10.54 -16.43
N GLN A 62 -5.99 10.03 -15.37
CA GLN A 62 -5.53 10.22 -14.02
C GLN A 62 -5.12 8.86 -13.42
N ILE A 63 -4.04 8.84 -12.65
CA ILE A 63 -3.58 7.63 -11.95
C ILE A 63 -3.47 7.87 -10.45
N GLY A 64 -3.93 6.88 -9.68
CA GLY A 64 -3.76 6.81 -8.23
C GLY A 64 -2.92 5.60 -7.82
N LEU A 65 -1.96 5.79 -6.91
CA LEU A 65 -1.12 4.74 -6.39
C LEU A 65 -1.01 4.83 -4.87
N SER A 66 -1.17 3.68 -4.19
CA SER A 66 -0.93 3.58 -2.75
C SER A 66 -0.16 2.31 -2.44
N LEU A 67 1.00 2.44 -1.78
CA LEU A 67 1.95 1.37 -1.47
C LEU A 67 2.40 1.45 -0.01
N TYR A 68 3.10 0.42 0.48
CA TYR A 68 3.73 0.43 1.79
C TYR A 68 4.89 1.43 1.85
N GLU A 69 4.93 2.20 2.94
CA GLU A 69 5.90 3.28 3.17
C GLU A 69 7.03 2.85 4.11
N ILE A 70 8.27 3.17 3.75
CA ILE A 70 9.39 3.20 4.69
C ILE A 70 9.33 4.53 5.45
N ALA A 71 8.59 4.59 6.55
CA ALA A 71 8.19 5.85 7.18
C ALA A 71 9.23 6.53 8.09
N LEU A 72 10.42 5.94 8.27
CA LEU A 72 11.21 6.20 9.48
C LEU A 72 11.97 7.50 9.55
N PHE A 73 12.26 8.19 8.42
CA PHE A 73 13.23 9.30 8.45
C PHE A 73 12.89 10.50 7.56
N GLU A 74 11.77 10.53 6.88
CA GLU A 74 11.46 11.55 5.87
C GLU A 74 10.43 12.62 6.31
N ARG A 75 10.01 12.63 7.59
CA ARG A 75 9.04 13.63 8.06
C ARG A 75 9.73 14.93 8.48
N PRO A 76 9.31 16.08 7.94
CA PRO A 76 10.02 17.35 8.09
C PRO A 76 9.94 17.99 9.49
N ASN A 77 9.20 17.43 10.44
CA ASN A 77 9.00 18.05 11.75
C ASN A 77 9.56 17.19 12.89
N ARG A 78 10.88 17.04 12.91
CA ARG A 78 11.64 16.30 13.95
C ARG A 78 11.66 16.95 15.34
N ASN A 79 11.08 18.12 15.49
CA ASN A 79 11.27 18.94 16.69
C ASN A 79 10.33 18.59 17.86
N SER A 80 9.45 17.59 17.70
CA SER A 80 8.55 17.15 18.77
C SER A 80 8.98 15.78 19.31
N LEU A 81 9.27 15.70 20.62
CA LEU A 81 9.53 14.43 21.33
C LEU A 81 8.42 13.40 21.08
N LYS A 82 7.16 13.86 21.04
CA LYS A 82 6.00 13.02 20.72
C LYS A 82 6.12 12.36 19.34
N GLN A 83 6.62 13.08 18.35
CA GLN A 83 6.79 12.57 17.00
C GLN A 83 7.92 11.54 16.93
N CYS A 84 9.06 11.82 17.58
CA CYS A 84 10.16 10.86 17.68
C CYS A 84 9.73 9.54 18.34
N THR A 85 8.89 9.63 19.39
CA THR A 85 8.35 8.44 20.07
C THR A 85 7.44 7.63 19.14
N ILE A 86 6.56 8.27 18.38
CA ILE A 86 5.67 7.58 17.42
C ILE A 86 6.50 6.90 16.32
N GLU A 87 7.51 7.57 15.79
CA GLU A 87 8.41 7.02 14.78
C GLU A 87 9.20 5.81 15.32
N LEU A 88 9.70 5.89 16.55
CA LEU A 88 10.39 4.78 17.20
C LEU A 88 9.47 3.57 17.40
N LEU A 89 8.25 3.79 17.90
CA LEU A 89 7.26 2.72 18.06
C LEU A 89 6.87 2.09 16.72
N TRP A 90 6.79 2.90 15.68
CA TRP A 90 6.53 2.41 14.33
C TRP A 90 7.70 1.57 13.80
N ALA A 91 8.95 2.02 14.03
CA ALA A 91 10.14 1.26 13.67
C ALA A 91 10.18 -0.11 14.36
N ILE A 92 9.92 -0.14 15.66
CA ILE A 92 9.86 -1.38 16.44
C ILE A 92 8.77 -2.30 15.87
N ASN A 93 7.62 -1.75 15.51
CA ASN A 93 6.56 -2.55 14.91
C ASN A 93 6.93 -3.11 13.53
N LEU A 94 7.58 -2.34 12.67
CA LEU A 94 8.09 -2.83 11.38
C LEU A 94 9.12 -3.94 11.58
N TRP A 95 10.06 -3.75 12.51
CA TRP A 95 11.07 -4.76 12.83
C TRP A 95 10.43 -6.06 13.33
N ARG A 96 9.40 -5.96 14.16
CA ARG A 96 8.60 -7.09 14.60
C ARG A 96 7.92 -7.81 13.43
N VAL A 97 7.30 -7.06 12.52
CA VAL A 97 6.65 -7.61 11.33
C VAL A 97 7.66 -8.39 10.49
N GLU A 98 8.81 -7.79 10.16
CA GLU A 98 9.84 -8.46 9.38
C GLU A 98 10.43 -9.68 10.10
N PHE A 99 10.61 -9.61 11.41
CA PHE A 99 11.04 -10.77 12.20
C PHE A 99 10.09 -11.97 12.07
N PHE A 100 8.79 -11.74 12.20
CA PHE A 100 7.83 -12.82 12.02
C PHE A 100 7.76 -13.31 10.57
N ARG A 101 7.89 -12.42 9.60
CA ARG A 101 7.90 -12.76 8.18
C ARG A 101 9.02 -13.72 7.80
N LEU A 102 10.17 -13.69 8.48
CA LEU A 102 11.26 -14.67 8.28
C LEU A 102 10.79 -16.13 8.41
N PHE A 103 9.78 -16.37 9.22
CA PHE A 103 9.24 -17.70 9.48
C PHE A 103 7.93 -17.92 8.72
N THR A 104 7.01 -16.97 8.79
CA THR A 104 5.63 -17.16 8.31
C THR A 104 5.56 -17.26 6.78
N THR A 105 6.41 -16.54 6.04
CA THR A 105 6.48 -16.64 4.56
C THR A 105 6.99 -18.00 4.07
N ARG A 106 7.66 -18.75 4.93
CA ARG A 106 8.12 -20.11 4.62
C ARG A 106 7.12 -21.21 4.99
N LEU A 107 6.06 -20.86 5.72
CA LEU A 107 5.02 -21.81 6.08
C LEU A 107 4.12 -22.13 4.88
N PRO A 108 3.64 -23.38 4.79
CA PRO A 108 2.62 -23.71 3.78
C PRO A 108 1.40 -22.77 3.90
N ARG A 109 0.91 -22.30 2.78
CA ARG A 109 -0.23 -21.35 2.72
C ARG A 109 -1.44 -21.83 3.55
N LYS A 110 -1.71 -23.15 3.54
CA LYS A 110 -2.80 -23.75 4.32
C LYS A 110 -2.63 -23.53 5.82
N VAL A 111 -1.40 -23.58 6.33
CA VAL A 111 -1.10 -23.34 7.77
C VAL A 111 -1.41 -21.89 8.13
N MET A 112 -1.02 -20.95 7.29
CA MET A 112 -1.34 -19.52 7.50
C MET A 112 -2.84 -19.25 7.42
N ILE A 113 -3.56 -19.91 6.53
CA ILE A 113 -5.03 -19.81 6.47
C ILE A 113 -5.66 -20.30 7.77
N ILE A 114 -5.25 -21.48 8.26
CA ILE A 114 -5.76 -22.04 9.53
C ILE A 114 -5.43 -21.09 10.70
N TYR A 115 -4.20 -20.58 10.74
CA TYR A 115 -3.78 -19.61 11.74
C TYR A 115 -4.68 -18.35 11.72
N CYS A 116 -4.92 -17.77 10.54
CA CYS A 116 -5.75 -16.60 10.40
C CYS A 116 -7.22 -16.85 10.75
N LEU A 117 -7.76 -18.03 10.44
CA LEU A 117 -9.16 -18.37 10.73
C LEU A 117 -9.45 -18.65 12.21
N TYR A 118 -8.49 -19.19 12.94
CA TYR A 118 -8.74 -19.64 14.31
C TYR A 118 -7.98 -18.84 15.37
N PHE A 119 -6.72 -18.51 15.13
CA PHE A 119 -5.89 -17.85 16.14
C PHE A 119 -6.01 -16.32 16.10
N VAL A 120 -6.11 -15.72 14.91
CA VAL A 120 -6.27 -14.27 14.79
C VAL A 120 -7.57 -13.76 15.42
N PRO A 121 -8.74 -14.38 15.26
CA PRO A 121 -9.96 -13.99 15.98
C PRO A 121 -9.78 -14.00 17.50
N PHE A 122 -9.14 -15.03 18.04
CA PHE A 122 -8.81 -15.08 19.46
C PHE A 122 -7.95 -13.89 19.91
N LEU A 123 -6.86 -13.58 19.20
CA LEU A 123 -6.03 -12.40 19.47
C LEU A 123 -6.80 -11.08 19.29
N HIS A 124 -7.70 -11.01 18.32
CA HIS A 124 -8.52 -9.84 18.09
C HIS A 124 -9.41 -9.53 19.30
N TYR A 125 -10.09 -10.54 19.86
CA TYR A 125 -10.91 -10.37 21.04
C TYR A 125 -10.09 -10.07 22.29
N LEU A 126 -8.92 -10.71 22.48
CA LEU A 126 -7.98 -10.38 23.56
C LEU A 126 -7.51 -8.92 23.48
N ASN A 127 -7.34 -8.39 22.26
CA ASN A 127 -6.93 -7.00 22.06
C ASN A 127 -7.95 -5.97 22.59
N LYS A 128 -9.22 -6.35 22.76
CA LYS A 128 -10.26 -5.50 23.38
C LYS A 128 -10.11 -5.37 24.89
N ILE A 129 -9.38 -6.31 25.54
CA ILE A 129 -9.15 -6.33 26.98
C ILE A 129 -7.88 -5.52 27.29
N PRO A 130 -7.92 -4.48 28.15
CA PRO A 130 -6.83 -3.51 28.35
C PRO A 130 -5.48 -4.12 28.65
N PHE A 131 -5.41 -5.15 29.51
CA PHE A 131 -4.13 -5.78 29.88
C PHE A 131 -3.65 -6.81 28.86
N LEU A 132 -4.56 -7.50 28.16
CA LEU A 132 -4.24 -8.58 27.21
C LEU A 132 -3.92 -8.06 25.81
N ARG A 133 -4.22 -6.79 25.51
CA ARG A 133 -3.95 -6.18 24.21
C ARG A 133 -2.48 -6.23 23.76
N TYR A 134 -1.57 -6.33 24.71
CA TYR A 134 -0.13 -6.39 24.41
C TYR A 134 0.31 -7.77 23.91
N LEU A 135 -0.48 -8.84 24.12
CA LEU A 135 -0.19 -10.19 23.63
C LEU A 135 -0.09 -10.25 22.10
N ARG A 136 -0.82 -9.38 21.40
CA ARG A 136 -0.73 -9.26 19.93
C ARG A 136 0.68 -8.99 19.42
N TYR A 137 1.54 -8.36 20.22
CA TYR A 137 2.90 -8.04 19.80
C TYR A 137 3.84 -9.25 19.82
N PHE A 138 3.44 -10.34 20.49
CA PHE A 138 4.19 -11.58 20.56
C PHE A 138 3.76 -12.63 19.54
N ALA A 139 2.84 -12.26 18.65
CA ALA A 139 2.34 -13.13 17.59
C ALA A 139 2.28 -12.37 16.25
N PRO A 140 2.39 -13.07 15.10
CA PRO A 140 2.21 -12.45 13.79
C PRO A 140 0.74 -12.06 13.58
N SER A 141 0.38 -10.85 13.96
CA SER A 141 -1.00 -10.35 13.85
C SER A 141 -1.06 -8.85 13.61
N THR A 142 -2.09 -8.43 12.88
CA THR A 142 -2.44 -7.03 12.58
C THR A 142 -3.81 -6.67 13.19
N CYS A 143 -4.04 -7.11 14.44
CA CYS A 143 -5.31 -6.85 15.14
C CYS A 143 -5.38 -5.40 15.63
N TYR A 144 -6.22 -4.61 15.01
CA TYR A 144 -6.55 -3.25 15.46
C TYR A 144 -7.90 -3.23 16.17
N ARG A 145 -8.02 -2.38 17.21
CA ARG A 145 -9.18 -2.37 18.09
C ARG A 145 -10.48 -2.00 17.36
N ASP A 146 -10.38 -1.07 16.43
CA ASP A 146 -11.53 -0.44 15.76
C ASP A 146 -11.87 -1.12 14.42
N MET A 147 -11.18 -2.20 14.07
CA MET A 147 -11.42 -2.98 12.86
C MET A 147 -12.25 -4.23 13.15
N SER A 148 -12.89 -4.79 12.11
CA SER A 148 -13.60 -6.06 12.22
C SER A 148 -12.64 -7.24 12.38
N VAL A 149 -13.18 -8.37 12.85
CA VAL A 149 -12.42 -9.64 12.91
C VAL A 149 -11.98 -10.08 11.52
N ASP A 150 -12.87 -10.00 10.55
CA ASP A 150 -12.60 -10.40 9.15
C ASP A 150 -11.48 -9.55 8.56
N TRP A 151 -11.48 -8.24 8.83
CA TRP A 151 -10.41 -7.34 8.42
C TRP A 151 -9.08 -7.77 9.05
N SER A 152 -9.06 -8.07 10.36
CA SER A 152 -7.85 -8.52 11.07
C SER A 152 -7.31 -9.85 10.51
N MET A 153 -8.18 -10.78 10.12
CA MET A 153 -7.79 -12.04 9.49
C MET A 153 -7.18 -11.81 8.11
N CYS A 154 -7.83 -11.01 7.27
CA CYS A 154 -7.35 -10.71 5.91
C CYS A 154 -6.04 -9.95 5.94
N ASP A 155 -5.94 -8.89 6.75
CA ASP A 155 -4.74 -8.06 6.86
C ASP A 155 -3.56 -8.83 7.47
N THR A 156 -3.81 -9.71 8.45
CA THR A 156 -2.77 -10.61 8.99
C THR A 156 -2.27 -11.57 7.92
N PHE A 157 -3.17 -12.16 7.14
CA PHE A 157 -2.78 -13.06 6.06
C PHE A 157 -1.96 -12.33 4.99
N ASP A 158 -2.41 -11.15 4.56
CA ASP A 158 -1.72 -10.31 3.58
C ASP A 158 -0.32 -9.91 4.07
N THR A 159 -0.22 -9.45 5.30
CA THR A 159 1.05 -9.01 5.89
C THR A 159 2.07 -10.14 6.07
N TYR A 160 1.63 -11.33 6.52
CA TYR A 160 2.55 -12.37 6.99
C TYR A 160 2.67 -13.60 6.08
N ALA A 161 1.75 -13.81 5.13
CA ALA A 161 1.81 -14.94 4.21
C ALA A 161 2.37 -14.56 2.84
N THR A 162 2.46 -13.27 2.51
CA THR A 162 2.91 -12.78 1.22
C THR A 162 4.43 -12.77 1.16
N GLU A 163 5.03 -13.49 0.20
CA GLU A 163 6.48 -13.61 0.06
C GLU A 163 7.14 -12.29 -0.31
N ILE A 164 6.52 -11.55 -1.22
CA ILE A 164 7.01 -10.27 -1.72
C ILE A 164 6.22 -9.13 -1.07
N ALA A 165 6.91 -8.21 -0.39
CA ALA A 165 6.33 -6.98 0.13
C ALA A 165 7.42 -5.90 0.12
N HIS A 166 7.41 -5.07 -0.92
CA HIS A 166 8.32 -3.94 -1.04
C HIS A 166 7.81 -2.73 -0.28
N MET A 167 8.72 -1.97 0.30
CA MET A 167 8.42 -0.69 0.94
C MET A 167 9.14 0.43 0.21
N TYR A 168 8.48 1.58 0.08
CA TYR A 168 8.97 2.69 -0.73
C TYR A 168 8.96 4.01 0.04
N ARG A 169 9.85 4.91 -0.36
CA ARG A 169 9.83 6.31 0.07
C ARG A 169 8.94 7.11 -0.89
N HIS A 170 8.41 8.22 -0.43
CA HIS A 170 7.63 9.12 -1.29
C HIS A 170 8.41 9.57 -2.53
N LYS A 171 9.71 9.86 -2.38
CA LYS A 171 10.58 10.25 -3.50
C LYS A 171 10.70 9.16 -4.57
N ASP A 172 10.81 7.89 -4.19
CA ASP A 172 10.97 6.79 -5.13
C ASP A 172 9.72 6.68 -6.02
N ILE A 173 8.54 6.76 -5.40
CA ILE A 173 7.27 6.76 -6.11
C ILE A 173 7.09 8.02 -6.96
N PHE A 174 7.51 9.18 -6.46
CA PHE A 174 7.49 10.42 -7.24
C PHE A 174 8.29 10.29 -8.53
N PHE A 175 9.48 9.66 -8.48
CA PHE A 175 10.28 9.40 -9.67
C PHE A 175 9.59 8.46 -10.68
N TRP A 176 8.82 7.47 -10.22
CA TRP A 176 8.03 6.63 -11.13
C TRP A 176 7.00 7.44 -11.91
N PHE A 177 6.31 8.35 -11.22
CA PHE A 177 5.35 9.25 -11.87
C PHE A 177 6.04 10.12 -12.93
N MET A 178 7.21 10.68 -12.60
CA MET A 178 7.99 11.49 -13.54
C MET A 178 8.45 10.68 -14.77
N LYS A 179 8.99 9.48 -14.58
CA LYS A 179 9.39 8.58 -15.68
C LYS A 179 8.21 8.22 -16.59
N ALA A 180 7.02 8.12 -16.04
CA ALA A 180 5.80 7.85 -16.80
C ALA A 180 5.18 9.10 -17.43
N ASN A 181 5.86 10.27 -17.43
CA ASN A 181 5.37 11.56 -17.91
C ASN A 181 4.05 11.99 -17.24
N ILE A 182 3.87 11.63 -15.98
CA ILE A 182 2.71 12.03 -15.20
C ILE A 182 3.01 13.37 -14.53
N GLN A 183 2.11 14.32 -14.72
CA GLN A 183 2.19 15.69 -14.24
C GLN A 183 1.18 15.92 -13.12
N LYS A 184 1.24 17.11 -12.49
CA LYS A 184 0.32 17.51 -11.43
C LYS A 184 0.21 16.43 -10.31
N ILE A 185 1.37 15.98 -9.82
CA ILE A 185 1.44 14.95 -8.80
C ILE A 185 0.96 15.52 -7.46
N ILE A 186 -0.04 14.89 -6.88
CA ILE A 186 -0.60 15.24 -5.57
C ILE A 186 -0.18 14.15 -4.58
N VAL A 187 0.52 14.54 -3.53
CA VAL A 187 0.87 13.66 -2.42
C VAL A 187 -0.22 13.74 -1.36
N HIS A 188 -0.87 12.62 -1.10
CA HIS A 188 -1.90 12.57 -0.08
C HIS A 188 -1.29 12.35 1.31
N ASN A 189 -1.88 13.00 2.32
CA ASN A 189 -1.58 12.69 3.71
C ASN A 189 -2.18 11.32 4.04
N SER A 190 -1.36 10.30 3.88
CA SER A 190 -1.72 8.93 4.18
C SER A 190 -1.54 8.60 5.66
N ILE A 191 -2.21 7.55 6.10
CA ILE A 191 -1.97 6.89 7.39
C ILE A 191 -0.48 6.49 7.45
N PRO A 192 0.19 6.58 8.63
CA PRO A 192 1.56 6.08 8.76
C PRO A 192 1.70 4.65 8.22
N GLY A 193 2.73 4.43 7.40
CA GLY A 193 2.97 3.15 6.74
C GLY A 193 2.45 3.04 5.31
N TRP A 194 1.82 4.10 4.81
CA TRP A 194 1.34 4.16 3.44
C TRP A 194 1.86 5.41 2.72
N VAL A 195 2.31 5.23 1.48
CA VAL A 195 2.60 6.31 0.54
C VAL A 195 1.49 6.34 -0.51
N SER A 196 0.82 7.48 -0.66
CA SER A 196 -0.28 7.62 -1.61
C SER A 196 -0.10 8.87 -2.46
N LEU A 197 -0.08 8.68 -3.78
CA LEU A 197 0.05 9.73 -4.77
C LEU A 197 -1.04 9.61 -5.83
N THR A 198 -1.48 10.74 -6.35
CA THR A 198 -2.23 10.82 -7.60
C THR A 198 -1.53 11.75 -8.57
N GLY A 199 -1.70 11.50 -9.86
CA GLY A 199 -1.15 12.35 -10.90
C GLY A 199 -1.98 12.30 -12.16
N PHE A 200 -1.74 13.26 -13.06
CA PHE A 200 -2.47 13.41 -14.30
C PHE A 200 -1.52 13.29 -15.49
N ILE A 201 -1.91 12.55 -16.50
CA ILE A 201 -1.21 12.54 -17.79
C ILE A 201 -1.64 13.84 -18.50
N SER A 202 -0.68 14.74 -18.77
CA SER A 202 -0.96 16.00 -19.45
C SER A 202 -0.03 16.17 -20.64
N CYS A 203 -0.59 16.57 -21.77
CA CYS A 203 0.15 16.73 -23.01
C CYS A 203 0.78 18.12 -23.22
N SER A 204 0.59 19.11 -22.34
CA SER A 204 0.82 20.49 -22.76
C SER A 204 1.37 21.51 -21.76
N GLU A 205 1.67 21.16 -20.54
CA GLU A 205 2.24 22.13 -19.59
C GLU A 205 3.66 21.71 -19.14
N GLU A 206 4.61 22.63 -19.20
CA GLU A 206 5.93 22.47 -18.57
C GLU A 206 5.78 22.18 -17.09
N ILE A 207 6.49 21.15 -16.63
CA ILE A 207 6.43 20.71 -15.24
C ILE A 207 7.26 21.66 -14.39
N ASN A 208 6.62 22.46 -13.57
CA ASN A 208 7.31 23.19 -12.50
C ASN A 208 7.43 22.30 -11.27
N TYR A 209 8.51 21.54 -11.17
CA TYR A 209 8.79 20.60 -10.07
C TYR A 209 8.91 21.30 -8.71
N GLU A 210 9.43 22.53 -8.68
CA GLU A 210 9.61 23.30 -7.43
C GLU A 210 8.27 23.57 -6.73
N LYS A 211 7.20 23.82 -7.50
CA LYS A 211 5.86 24.04 -6.95
C LYS A 211 5.35 22.81 -6.20
N TYR A 212 5.59 21.59 -6.69
CA TYR A 212 5.14 20.36 -6.05
C TYR A 212 5.94 20.04 -4.78
N ILE A 213 7.23 20.34 -4.77
CA ILE A 213 8.10 20.19 -3.60
C ILE A 213 7.68 21.15 -2.48
N VAL A 214 7.29 22.38 -2.83
CA VAL A 214 6.85 23.41 -1.87
C VAL A 214 5.52 23.04 -1.21
N ASP A 215 4.57 22.51 -1.97
CA ASP A 215 3.23 22.18 -1.47
C ASP A 215 3.16 20.84 -0.72
N SER A 216 4.20 20.00 -0.83
CA SER A 216 4.28 18.75 -0.10
C SER A 216 5.40 18.76 0.94
N PRO A 217 5.07 18.83 2.24
CA PRO A 217 6.09 18.75 3.32
C PRO A 217 6.94 17.50 3.25
N LYS A 218 6.43 16.41 2.65
CA LYS A 218 7.12 15.13 2.51
C LYS A 218 8.13 15.11 1.37
N LEU A 219 8.01 16.00 0.38
CA LEU A 219 8.94 16.11 -0.75
C LEU A 219 10.05 17.14 -0.52
N LYS A 220 9.92 18.04 0.48
CA LYS A 220 10.96 19.00 0.85
C LYS A 220 12.28 18.39 1.31
N SER A 221 12.29 17.11 1.64
CA SER A 221 13.51 16.37 2.03
C SER A 221 14.29 15.79 0.84
N ILE A 222 13.89 16.11 -0.40
CA ILE A 222 14.56 15.62 -1.62
C ILE A 222 15.73 16.51 -2.05
N ASN A 223 15.87 17.73 -1.49
CA ASN A 223 16.97 18.66 -1.73
C ASN A 223 18.04 18.56 -0.65
#